data_a44b097f0ef5b96cd6cad4ddfcc12f50
#
_entry.id   a44b097f0ef5b96cd6cad4ddfcc12f50
#
_cell.length_a   1.000
_cell.length_b   1.000
_cell.length_c   1.000
_cell.angle_alpha   90.00
_cell.angle_beta   90.00
_cell.angle_gamma   90.00
#
_symmetry.space_group_name_H-M   'P 1'
#
loop_
_entity.id
_entity.type
_entity.pdbx_description
1 polymer ?
#
loop_
_entity_poly.entity_id
_entity_poly.type
_entity_poly.pdbx_seq_one_letter_code
_entity_poly.pdbx_strand_id
1 'polypeptide(L)'
;MSLHCIKQLIHRKKIGNACTFGKNTTIDSKAYFEGMNRLGENTWFLNSSIGYASYISNNSFIKNTVIGRYTCIANDVMTVAGNHPTSFVSIHPAFYSLAQKPSYVKQSKFEDFKYLNSEKKISIEIGNDVWIGSRATILEGVNIGDGVVVAAGAVVTKDVPPYAIVGG
;
A
#
# COMPACT_ATOMS: atom_id res chain seq x y z
N MET A 1 -24.88 13.59 1.25
CA MET A 1 -23.86 12.59 0.85
C MET A 1 -22.80 13.31 0.03
N SER A 2 -21.53 13.25 0.41
CA SER A 2 -20.47 14.03 -0.27
C SER A 2 -20.21 13.50 -1.69
N LEU A 3 -19.74 14.37 -2.59
CA LEU A 3 -19.37 14.00 -3.97
C LEU A 3 -18.34 12.87 -4.01
N HIS A 4 -17.47 12.81 -3.00
CA HIS A 4 -16.48 11.75 -2.80
C HIS A 4 -17.14 10.39 -2.52
N CYS A 5 -18.16 10.36 -1.67
CA CYS A 5 -18.91 9.14 -1.35
C CYS A 5 -19.67 8.59 -2.56
N ILE A 6 -20.23 9.49 -3.40
CA ILE A 6 -20.91 9.11 -4.66
C ILE A 6 -19.92 8.52 -5.66
N LYS A 7 -18.74 9.13 -5.83
CA LYS A 7 -17.69 8.62 -6.72
C LYS A 7 -17.21 7.23 -6.28
N GLN A 8 -17.03 7.00 -4.99
CA GLN A 8 -16.67 5.67 -4.45
C GLN A 8 -17.75 4.62 -4.73
N LEU A 9 -19.03 4.96 -4.54
CA LEU A 9 -20.15 4.05 -4.83
C LEU A 9 -20.23 3.68 -6.32
N ILE A 10 -20.00 4.64 -7.21
CA ILE A 10 -19.98 4.41 -8.67
C ILE A 10 -18.80 3.54 -9.06
N HIS A 11 -17.65 3.76 -8.46
CA HIS A 11 -16.45 2.94 -8.72
C HIS A 11 -16.65 1.49 -8.25
N ARG A 12 -17.17 1.29 -7.04
CA ARG A 12 -17.51 -0.04 -6.51
C ARG A 12 -18.48 -0.80 -7.43
N LYS A 13 -19.49 -0.14 -8.00
CA LYS A 13 -20.42 -0.75 -8.96
C LYS A 13 -19.75 -1.21 -10.26
N LYS A 14 -18.69 -0.54 -10.70
CA LYS A 14 -17.94 -0.93 -11.90
C LYS A 14 -17.04 -2.15 -11.72
N ILE A 15 -16.67 -2.49 -10.45
CA ILE A 15 -15.80 -3.63 -10.14
C ILE A 15 -16.55 -4.97 -10.21
N GLY A 16 -17.89 -4.95 -10.27
CA GLY A 16 -18.72 -6.15 -10.42
C GLY A 16 -18.96 -6.93 -9.13
N ASN A 17 -19.85 -7.94 -9.19
CA ASN A 17 -20.30 -8.73 -8.03
C ASN A 17 -19.26 -9.74 -7.52
N ALA A 18 -18.14 -9.91 -8.18
CA ALA A 18 -17.09 -10.85 -7.79
C ALA A 18 -16.18 -10.34 -6.65
N CYS A 19 -16.31 -9.06 -6.26
CA CYS A 19 -15.52 -8.47 -5.19
C CYS A 19 -16.42 -8.02 -4.04
N THR A 20 -15.97 -8.21 -2.80
CA THR A 20 -16.68 -7.81 -1.59
C THR A 20 -15.90 -6.76 -0.80
N PHE A 21 -16.63 -5.79 -0.24
CA PHE A 21 -16.05 -4.68 0.50
C PHE A 21 -16.77 -4.52 1.83
N GLY A 22 -16.00 -4.47 2.91
CA GLY A 22 -16.48 -4.18 4.25
C GLY A 22 -16.97 -2.73 4.40
N LYS A 23 -17.55 -2.43 5.55
CA LYS A 23 -17.98 -1.06 5.89
C LYS A 23 -16.77 -0.12 5.92
N ASN A 24 -16.98 1.14 5.56
CA ASN A 24 -15.96 2.20 5.59
C ASN A 24 -14.69 1.90 4.75
N THR A 25 -14.76 0.95 3.80
CA THR A 25 -13.65 0.72 2.88
C THR A 25 -13.52 1.88 1.91
N THR A 26 -12.31 2.42 1.78
CA THR A 26 -11.99 3.51 0.87
C THR A 26 -11.15 3.00 -0.30
N ILE A 27 -11.62 3.23 -1.53
CA ILE A 27 -10.90 2.91 -2.76
C ILE A 27 -10.87 4.15 -3.67
N ASP A 28 -9.77 4.36 -4.39
CA ASP A 28 -9.67 5.44 -5.37
C ASP A 28 -9.95 4.97 -6.80
N SER A 29 -9.90 5.89 -7.75
CA SER A 29 -10.16 5.60 -9.17
C SER A 29 -9.05 4.80 -9.86
N LYS A 30 -7.89 4.65 -9.23
CA LYS A 30 -6.73 3.91 -9.74
C LYS A 30 -6.67 2.49 -9.19
N ALA A 31 -7.53 2.16 -8.22
CA ALA A 31 -7.59 0.82 -7.66
C ALA A 31 -8.07 -0.18 -8.72
N TYR A 32 -7.35 -1.29 -8.85
CA TYR A 32 -7.66 -2.38 -9.78
C TYR A 32 -7.85 -3.71 -9.04
N PHE A 33 -8.88 -4.45 -9.42
CA PHE A 33 -9.26 -5.74 -8.85
C PHE A 33 -9.37 -6.76 -9.97
N GLU A 34 -8.59 -7.82 -9.92
CA GLU A 34 -8.64 -8.89 -10.93
C GLU A 34 -9.90 -9.74 -10.81
N GLY A 35 -10.43 -9.94 -9.61
CA GLY A 35 -11.67 -10.64 -9.34
C GLY A 35 -11.62 -11.53 -8.10
N MET A 36 -12.79 -11.88 -7.55
CA MET A 36 -12.96 -12.68 -6.33
C MET A 36 -12.22 -12.13 -5.10
N ASN A 37 -12.02 -10.80 -5.08
CA ASN A 37 -11.28 -10.14 -4.03
C ASN A 37 -12.20 -9.76 -2.86
N ARG A 38 -11.61 -9.67 -1.67
CA ARG A 38 -12.29 -9.16 -0.47
C ARG A 38 -11.42 -8.13 0.23
N LEU A 39 -11.99 -6.97 0.52
CA LEU A 39 -11.43 -5.98 1.43
C LEU A 39 -12.30 -5.89 2.68
N GLY A 40 -11.67 -6.01 3.84
CA GLY A 40 -12.33 -5.90 5.13
C GLY A 40 -12.77 -4.48 5.49
N GLU A 41 -13.37 -4.35 6.65
CA GLU A 41 -13.87 -3.05 7.16
C GLU A 41 -12.73 -2.06 7.44
N ASN A 42 -13.01 -0.76 7.31
CA ASN A 42 -12.09 0.35 7.59
C ASN A 42 -10.76 0.25 6.81
N THR A 43 -10.74 -0.39 5.65
CA THR A 43 -9.54 -0.61 4.84
C THR A 43 -9.43 0.46 3.77
N TRP A 44 -8.23 1.02 3.60
CA TRP A 44 -7.90 1.97 2.55
C TRP A 44 -7.06 1.25 1.49
N PHE A 45 -7.50 1.34 0.24
CA PHE A 45 -6.83 0.72 -0.90
C PHE A 45 -6.69 1.75 -2.02
N LEU A 46 -5.51 2.36 -2.12
CA LEU A 46 -5.26 3.54 -2.93
C LEU A 46 -4.12 3.32 -3.92
N ASN A 47 -4.32 3.70 -5.20
CA ASN A 47 -3.34 3.56 -6.27
C ASN A 47 -2.67 2.18 -6.26
N SER A 48 -3.48 1.13 -6.13
CA SER A 48 -3.01 -0.24 -5.90
C SER A 48 -3.78 -1.24 -6.75
N SER A 49 -3.17 -2.39 -7.01
CA SER A 49 -3.81 -3.50 -7.70
C SER A 49 -3.75 -4.77 -6.87
N ILE A 50 -4.78 -5.60 -6.99
CA ILE A 50 -4.86 -6.88 -6.27
C ILE A 50 -5.26 -7.99 -7.24
N GLY A 51 -4.46 -9.04 -7.24
CA GLY A 51 -4.61 -10.23 -8.06
C GLY A 51 -5.78 -11.11 -7.62
N TYR A 52 -6.15 -12.04 -8.50
CA TYR A 52 -7.31 -12.91 -8.34
C TYR A 52 -7.32 -13.65 -7.01
N ALA A 53 -8.49 -13.70 -6.36
CA ALA A 53 -8.79 -14.40 -5.12
C ALA A 53 -7.95 -13.97 -3.89
N SER A 54 -7.19 -12.86 -4.00
CA SER A 54 -6.47 -12.28 -2.86
C SER A 54 -7.41 -11.46 -1.98
N TYR A 55 -7.09 -11.36 -0.70
CA TYR A 55 -7.89 -10.58 0.22
C TYR A 55 -7.05 -9.76 1.21
N ILE A 56 -7.66 -8.71 1.69
CA ILE A 56 -7.14 -7.85 2.76
C ILE A 56 -8.18 -7.83 3.87
N SER A 57 -7.77 -8.13 5.09
CA SER A 57 -8.64 -8.08 6.26
C SER A 57 -8.86 -6.63 6.75
N ASN A 58 -9.39 -6.47 7.95
CA ASN A 58 -9.84 -5.18 8.46
C ASN A 58 -8.72 -4.19 8.80
N ASN A 59 -9.05 -2.90 8.84
CA ASN A 59 -8.24 -1.80 9.39
C ASN A 59 -6.87 -1.65 8.70
N SER A 60 -6.74 -2.05 7.44
CA SER A 60 -5.46 -2.01 6.73
C SER A 60 -5.35 -0.76 5.85
N PHE A 61 -4.12 -0.25 5.71
CA PHE A 61 -3.82 0.88 4.84
C PHE A 61 -2.84 0.45 3.75
N ILE A 62 -3.35 0.26 2.54
CA ILE A 62 -2.59 -0.21 1.38
C ILE A 62 -2.57 0.89 0.33
N LYS A 63 -1.37 1.36 0.00
CA LYS A 63 -1.17 2.44 -0.97
C LYS A 63 0.04 2.16 -1.85
N ASN A 64 -0.07 2.53 -3.15
CA ASN A 64 1.01 2.40 -4.13
C ASN A 64 1.57 0.97 -4.23
N THR A 65 0.70 -0.04 -4.15
CA THR A 65 1.08 -1.44 -3.99
C THR A 65 0.48 -2.31 -5.10
N VAL A 66 1.29 -3.19 -5.67
CA VAL A 66 0.84 -4.31 -6.51
C VAL A 66 0.83 -5.56 -5.65
N ILE A 67 -0.30 -6.28 -5.64
CA ILE A 67 -0.48 -7.54 -4.90
C ILE A 67 -0.81 -8.63 -5.91
N GLY A 68 -0.08 -9.74 -5.85
CA GLY A 68 -0.31 -10.92 -6.67
C GLY A 68 -1.60 -11.67 -6.33
N ARG A 69 -1.75 -12.85 -6.92
CA ARG A 69 -2.92 -13.73 -6.76
C ARG A 69 -2.81 -14.59 -5.50
N TYR A 70 -3.94 -14.98 -4.93
CA TYR A 70 -4.07 -15.88 -3.77
C TYR A 70 -3.33 -15.38 -2.51
N THR A 71 -3.01 -14.10 -2.46
CA THR A 71 -2.30 -13.47 -1.33
C THR A 71 -3.26 -13.14 -0.19
N CYS A 72 -2.86 -13.47 1.02
CA CYS A 72 -3.62 -13.32 2.26
C CYS A 72 -3.02 -12.21 3.10
N ILE A 73 -3.72 -11.08 3.26
CA ILE A 73 -3.29 -9.97 4.11
C ILE A 73 -4.20 -9.89 5.33
N ALA A 74 -3.61 -10.06 6.52
CA ALA A 74 -4.32 -10.06 7.78
C ALA A 74 -4.75 -8.63 8.22
N ASN A 75 -5.22 -8.49 9.46
CA ASN A 75 -5.70 -7.21 9.99
C ASN A 75 -4.55 -6.22 10.27
N ASP A 76 -4.87 -4.92 10.23
CA ASP A 76 -4.01 -3.84 10.70
C ASP A 76 -2.67 -3.77 9.95
N VAL A 77 -2.61 -4.22 8.69
CA VAL A 77 -1.40 -4.15 7.86
C VAL A 77 -1.26 -2.76 7.24
N MET A 78 -0.05 -2.23 7.26
CA MET A 78 0.26 -0.91 6.73
C MET A 78 1.36 -0.97 5.67
N THR A 79 1.11 -0.35 4.52
CA THR A 79 2.16 -0.01 3.56
C THR A 79 2.55 1.44 3.74
N VAL A 80 3.83 1.70 4.04
CA VAL A 80 4.33 3.04 4.34
C VAL A 80 4.89 3.64 3.07
N ALA A 81 4.39 4.82 2.72
CA ALA A 81 4.88 5.62 1.62
C ALA A 81 5.26 7.00 2.13
N GLY A 82 6.48 7.39 1.85
CA GLY A 82 7.08 8.64 2.29
C GLY A 82 8.26 8.44 3.23
N ASN A 83 9.31 9.19 2.98
CA ASN A 83 10.58 9.09 3.68
C ASN A 83 11.11 10.48 4.02
N HIS A 84 12.09 10.54 4.92
CA HIS A 84 12.80 11.76 5.31
C HIS A 84 14.31 11.58 5.08
N PRO A 85 15.04 12.64 4.66
CA PRO A 85 16.47 12.56 4.45
C PRO A 85 17.22 12.42 5.78
N THR A 86 17.86 11.28 6.00
CA THR A 86 18.66 11.03 7.22
C THR A 86 20.08 11.61 7.15
N SER A 87 20.54 11.99 5.95
CA SER A 87 21.86 12.59 5.69
C SER A 87 21.84 14.11 5.68
N PHE A 88 20.70 14.77 5.85
CA PHE A 88 20.59 16.23 5.88
C PHE A 88 20.74 16.76 7.31
N VAL A 89 21.05 18.06 7.43
CA VAL A 89 21.13 18.75 8.73
C VAL A 89 19.79 18.71 9.49
N SER A 90 18.67 18.66 8.75
CA SER A 90 17.33 18.54 9.33
C SER A 90 16.48 17.57 8.53
N ILE A 91 15.74 16.72 9.22
CA ILE A 91 14.74 15.83 8.66
C ILE A 91 13.40 16.53 8.38
N HIS A 92 13.24 17.79 8.80
CA HIS A 92 11.97 18.49 8.63
C HIS A 92 11.79 19.02 7.20
N PRO A 93 10.62 18.76 6.56
CA PRO A 93 10.37 19.12 5.16
C PRO A 93 10.58 20.60 4.81
N ALA A 94 10.43 21.52 5.75
CA ALA A 94 10.68 22.94 5.53
C ALA A 94 12.09 23.23 4.95
N PHE A 95 13.07 22.37 5.20
CA PHE A 95 14.46 22.55 4.80
C PHE A 95 14.85 21.80 3.52
N TYR A 96 13.94 20.99 2.95
CA TYR A 96 14.25 20.26 1.72
C TYR A 96 13.09 20.16 0.70
N SER A 97 11.87 20.54 1.08
CA SER A 97 10.68 20.33 0.23
C SER A 97 9.88 21.63 0.05
N LEU A 98 9.29 21.79 -1.13
CA LEU A 98 8.31 22.85 -1.41
C LEU A 98 6.86 22.41 -1.12
N ALA A 99 6.65 21.14 -0.82
CA ALA A 99 5.31 20.55 -0.66
C ALA A 99 4.60 21.02 0.63
N GLN A 100 5.35 21.53 1.62
CA GLN A 100 4.81 21.99 2.90
C GLN A 100 5.19 23.45 3.21
N LYS A 101 4.44 24.06 4.09
CA LYS A 101 4.72 25.43 4.60
C LYS A 101 4.92 25.37 6.12
N PRO A 102 5.90 26.13 6.67
CA PRO A 102 6.84 26.98 5.95
C PRO A 102 7.86 26.18 5.13
N SER A 103 8.39 26.75 4.05
CA SER A 103 9.49 26.17 3.27
C SER A 103 10.59 27.20 3.14
N TYR A 104 11.83 26.83 3.46
CA TYR A 104 13.03 27.67 3.43
C TYR A 104 13.93 27.33 2.23
N VAL A 105 13.46 26.50 1.31
CA VAL A 105 14.21 26.15 0.09
C VAL A 105 13.55 26.73 -1.15
N LYS A 106 14.35 26.97 -2.19
CA LYS A 106 13.87 27.47 -3.48
C LYS A 106 13.44 26.35 -4.42
N GLN A 107 13.90 25.14 -4.17
CA GLN A 107 13.54 23.92 -4.92
C GLN A 107 13.59 22.72 -3.98
N SER A 108 12.81 21.68 -4.27
CA SER A 108 12.89 20.42 -3.53
C SER A 108 14.25 19.75 -3.78
N LYS A 109 14.88 19.28 -2.72
CA LYS A 109 16.23 18.68 -2.72
C LYS A 109 16.23 17.21 -2.36
N PHE A 110 15.06 16.66 -2.05
CA PHE A 110 14.89 15.28 -1.64
C PHE A 110 13.60 14.71 -2.26
N GLU A 111 13.65 13.48 -2.71
CA GLU A 111 12.50 12.77 -3.22
C GLU A 111 11.87 11.97 -2.08
N ASP A 112 10.70 12.42 -1.64
CA ASP A 112 10.00 11.88 -0.45
C ASP A 112 9.50 10.44 -0.64
N PHE A 113 9.50 9.91 -1.89
CA PHE A 113 8.93 8.60 -2.22
C PHE A 113 9.92 7.74 -2.98
N LYS A 114 10.05 6.48 -2.57
CA LYS A 114 10.82 5.47 -3.29
C LYS A 114 9.88 4.60 -4.12
N TYR A 115 9.90 4.79 -5.44
CA TYR A 115 9.08 4.02 -6.37
C TYR A 115 9.88 2.89 -7.01
N LEU A 116 9.29 1.67 -7.06
CA LEU A 116 9.73 0.58 -7.92
C LEU A 116 9.33 0.86 -9.38
N ASN A 117 8.17 1.49 -9.57
CA ASN A 117 7.70 1.96 -10.86
C ASN A 117 7.26 3.43 -10.75
N SER A 118 8.08 4.35 -11.26
CA SER A 118 7.86 5.79 -11.15
C SER A 118 6.67 6.27 -11.98
N GLU A 119 6.40 5.68 -13.15
CA GLU A 119 5.28 6.08 -14.02
C GLU A 119 3.92 5.80 -13.35
N LYS A 120 3.77 4.62 -12.77
CA LYS A 120 2.56 4.19 -12.06
C LYS A 120 2.56 4.61 -10.60
N LYS A 121 3.67 5.16 -10.09
CA LYS A 121 3.87 5.50 -8.68
C LYS A 121 3.67 4.29 -7.77
N ILE A 122 4.16 3.11 -8.16
CA ILE A 122 4.14 1.90 -7.36
C ILE A 122 5.42 1.83 -6.53
N SER A 123 5.24 1.65 -5.23
CA SER A 123 6.33 1.61 -4.25
C SER A 123 6.60 0.22 -3.70
N ILE A 124 5.60 -0.67 -3.75
CA ILE A 124 5.67 -2.00 -3.15
C ILE A 124 5.11 -3.02 -4.15
N GLU A 125 5.81 -4.13 -4.30
CA GLU A 125 5.31 -5.29 -5.03
C GLU A 125 5.25 -6.50 -4.11
N ILE A 126 4.11 -7.19 -4.07
CA ILE A 126 3.86 -8.41 -3.29
C ILE A 126 3.47 -9.49 -4.28
N GLY A 127 4.19 -10.60 -4.26
CA GLY A 127 4.01 -11.73 -5.15
C GLY A 127 2.71 -12.50 -4.94
N ASN A 128 2.66 -13.68 -5.54
CA ASN A 128 1.52 -14.60 -5.43
C ASN A 128 1.66 -15.50 -4.20
N ASP A 129 0.53 -15.97 -3.66
CA ASP A 129 0.47 -16.92 -2.56
C ASP A 129 1.27 -16.47 -1.32
N VAL A 130 1.27 -15.16 -1.05
CA VAL A 130 1.97 -14.54 0.09
C VAL A 130 1.03 -14.46 1.29
N TRP A 131 1.54 -14.72 2.49
CA TRP A 131 0.82 -14.48 3.73
C TRP A 131 1.46 -13.33 4.53
N ILE A 132 0.73 -12.23 4.69
CA ILE A 132 1.13 -11.09 5.53
C ILE A 132 0.38 -11.18 6.85
N GLY A 133 1.13 -11.39 7.94
CA GLY A 133 0.59 -11.45 9.30
C GLY A 133 0.07 -10.11 9.81
N SER A 134 -0.80 -10.15 10.80
CA SER A 134 -1.43 -8.96 11.40
C SER A 134 -0.41 -7.95 11.92
N ARG A 135 -0.71 -6.64 11.75
CA ARG A 135 0.14 -5.53 12.19
C ARG A 135 1.51 -5.48 11.53
N ALA A 136 1.71 -6.19 10.43
CA ALA A 136 2.94 -6.04 9.67
C ALA A 136 2.98 -4.67 8.98
N THR A 137 4.17 -4.09 8.91
CA THR A 137 4.44 -2.83 8.22
C THR A 137 5.43 -3.10 7.09
N ILE A 138 5.08 -2.66 5.86
CA ILE A 138 5.94 -2.84 4.69
C ILE A 138 6.38 -1.46 4.23
N LEU A 139 7.68 -1.22 4.18
CA LEU A 139 8.24 0.05 3.74
C LEU A 139 8.27 0.16 2.21
N GLU A 140 8.29 1.40 1.73
CA GLU A 140 8.40 1.68 0.30
C GLU A 140 9.71 1.17 -0.31
N GLY A 141 9.67 0.84 -1.59
CA GLY A 141 10.77 0.27 -2.35
C GLY A 141 11.05 -1.20 -2.06
N VAL A 142 10.09 -1.92 -1.44
CA VAL A 142 10.23 -3.34 -1.11
C VAL A 142 9.52 -4.21 -2.14
N ASN A 143 10.21 -5.27 -2.55
CA ASN A 143 9.67 -6.37 -3.35
C ASN A 143 9.60 -7.64 -2.49
N ILE A 144 8.40 -8.23 -2.36
CA ILE A 144 8.15 -9.49 -1.64
C ILE A 144 7.85 -10.57 -2.67
N GLY A 145 8.70 -11.60 -2.71
CA GLY A 145 8.58 -12.72 -3.65
C GLY A 145 7.37 -13.61 -3.41
N ASP A 146 7.11 -14.51 -4.35
CA ASP A 146 6.02 -15.48 -4.25
C ASP A 146 6.19 -16.42 -3.05
N GLY A 147 5.09 -16.85 -2.45
CA GLY A 147 5.06 -17.82 -1.36
C GLY A 147 5.69 -17.36 -0.04
N VAL A 148 5.96 -16.08 0.12
CA VAL A 148 6.56 -15.51 1.34
C VAL A 148 5.57 -15.51 2.50
N VAL A 149 6.07 -15.77 3.69
CA VAL A 149 5.34 -15.53 4.95
C VAL A 149 5.99 -14.38 5.71
N VAL A 150 5.22 -13.33 5.95
CA VAL A 150 5.60 -12.21 6.82
C VAL A 150 4.92 -12.40 8.17
N ALA A 151 5.71 -12.57 9.23
CA ALA A 151 5.19 -12.79 10.57
C ALA A 151 4.40 -11.57 11.10
N ALA A 152 3.46 -11.80 12.01
CA ALA A 152 2.70 -10.73 12.64
C ALA A 152 3.62 -9.72 13.34
N GLY A 153 3.33 -8.43 13.19
CA GLY A 153 4.11 -7.34 13.78
C GLY A 153 5.47 -7.06 13.11
N ALA A 154 5.83 -7.79 12.06
CA ALA A 154 7.11 -7.57 11.37
C ALA A 154 7.15 -6.21 10.66
N VAL A 155 8.35 -5.60 10.60
CA VAL A 155 8.64 -4.41 9.79
C VAL A 155 9.55 -4.81 8.63
N VAL A 156 8.98 -4.92 7.44
CA VAL A 156 9.71 -5.33 6.22
C VAL A 156 10.35 -4.09 5.60
N THR A 157 11.67 -4.02 5.67
CA THR A 157 12.49 -2.87 5.24
C THR A 157 13.33 -3.13 3.99
N LYS A 158 13.39 -4.39 3.53
CA LYS A 158 14.20 -4.85 2.40
C LYS A 158 13.43 -5.89 1.61
N ASP A 159 13.89 -6.14 0.38
CA ASP A 159 13.34 -7.19 -0.46
C ASP A 159 13.39 -8.55 0.22
N VAL A 160 12.33 -9.34 0.01
CA VAL A 160 12.18 -10.69 0.55
C VAL A 160 12.19 -11.69 -0.59
N PRO A 161 13.16 -12.63 -0.63
CA PRO A 161 13.20 -13.62 -1.69
C PRO A 161 12.02 -14.59 -1.60
N PRO A 162 11.61 -15.23 -2.74
CA PRO A 162 10.50 -16.17 -2.76
C PRO A 162 10.63 -17.27 -1.70
N TYR A 163 9.50 -17.69 -1.15
CA TYR A 163 9.34 -18.78 -0.16
C TYR A 163 10.08 -18.57 1.16
N ALA A 164 10.52 -17.34 1.44
CA ALA A 164 11.12 -17.01 2.73
C ALA A 164 10.06 -16.78 3.82
N ILE A 165 10.46 -17.01 5.08
CA ILE A 165 9.69 -16.60 6.26
C ILE A 165 10.49 -15.49 6.94
N VAL A 166 9.86 -14.34 7.14
CA VAL A 166 10.51 -13.17 7.74
C VAL A 166 9.72 -12.67 8.94
N GLY A 167 10.45 -12.18 9.95
CA GLY A 167 9.91 -11.64 11.20
C GLY A 167 10.96 -10.80 11.92
N GLY A 168 10.54 -10.11 12.98
CA GLY A 168 11.40 -9.30 13.85
C GLY A 168 11.01 -7.86 13.91
#